data_59e811bba034e829f4f88369c9288f82
#
_entry.id   59e811bba034e829f4f88369c9288f82
#
_cell.length_a   1.000
_cell.length_b   1.000
_cell.length_c   1.000
_cell.angle_alpha   90.00
_cell.angle_beta   90.00
_cell.angle_gamma   90.00
#
_symmetry.space_group_name_H-M   'P 1'
#
loop_
_entity.id
_entity.type
_entity.pdbx_description
1 polymer ?
#
loop_
_entity_poly.entity_id
_entity_poly.type
_entity_poly.pdbx_seq_one_letter_code
_entity_poly.pdbx_strand_id
1 'polypeptide(L)'
;MNASESLNAANECHDDDPVRGAALLRGIDAAALKADDWPLYAFLLNHVLIEKLGLPAEANERQHRLLAVAGETPAPVLLRHAAVSALLAGDSVAELAHAAEFGAATSVSTAQAVELVQLAAAALRVPGLGATAAGRLALDALAPLAAAHWQQTSALDTAAAAQCNNIAGSLAERPLADLADATLREAVERTADWSQVFWQRAGTWVNHERACYLRALVAGALGEAEAARAHARTGLALLDSHDSAQEQSVDRAFLELEQAYACERLGRAEEAAAAHARADALAADFNDAGLTAWYRQRVERNRLLKG
;
A
#
# COMPACT_ATOMS: atom_id res chain seq x y z
N MET A 1 -26.10 -14.84 -7.02
CA MET A 1 -25.13 -14.19 -6.13
C MET A 1 -25.70 -12.85 -5.73
N ASN A 2 -25.80 -12.54 -4.44
CA ASN A 2 -26.23 -11.21 -3.99
C ASN A 2 -25.07 -10.19 -4.08
N ALA A 3 -25.35 -8.89 -3.82
CA ALA A 3 -24.36 -7.83 -3.98
C ALA A 3 -23.11 -8.02 -3.09
N SER A 4 -23.29 -8.38 -1.80
CA SER A 4 -22.16 -8.64 -0.88
C SER A 4 -21.37 -9.90 -1.26
N GLU A 5 -22.03 -10.96 -1.75
CA GLU A 5 -21.32 -12.14 -2.27
C GLU A 5 -20.49 -11.80 -3.51
N SER A 6 -21.04 -10.97 -4.42
CA SER A 6 -20.31 -10.49 -5.60
C SER A 6 -19.11 -9.64 -5.22
N LEU A 7 -19.24 -8.79 -4.20
CA LEU A 7 -18.16 -7.95 -3.68
C LEU A 7 -17.04 -8.80 -3.08
N ASN A 8 -17.38 -9.79 -2.26
CA ASN A 8 -16.39 -10.70 -1.69
C ASN A 8 -15.65 -11.50 -2.77
N ALA A 9 -16.38 -12.03 -3.75
CA ALA A 9 -15.78 -12.72 -4.89
C ALA A 9 -14.87 -11.81 -5.73
N ALA A 10 -15.24 -10.53 -5.90
CA ALA A 10 -14.38 -9.54 -6.55
C ALA A 10 -13.11 -9.29 -5.72
N ASN A 11 -13.24 -9.18 -4.40
CA ASN A 11 -12.10 -9.01 -3.49
C ASN A 11 -11.15 -10.22 -3.48
N GLU A 12 -11.67 -11.44 -3.62
CA GLU A 12 -10.84 -12.65 -3.68
C GLU A 12 -10.02 -12.77 -4.97
N CYS A 13 -10.48 -12.18 -6.09
CA CYS A 13 -9.82 -12.34 -7.38
C CYS A 13 -9.18 -11.06 -7.94
N HIS A 14 -9.24 -9.93 -7.24
CA HIS A 14 -8.90 -8.62 -7.78
C HIS A 14 -7.44 -8.49 -8.26
N ASP A 15 -6.51 -9.19 -7.66
CA ASP A 15 -5.11 -9.18 -8.04
C ASP A 15 -4.78 -10.21 -9.12
N ASP A 16 -5.31 -11.42 -9.01
CA ASP A 16 -4.99 -12.55 -9.90
C ASP A 16 -5.80 -12.52 -11.20
N ASP A 17 -7.05 -12.05 -11.15
CA ASP A 17 -7.95 -11.94 -12.31
C ASP A 17 -8.75 -10.62 -12.26
N PRO A 18 -8.09 -9.47 -12.51
CA PRO A 18 -8.74 -8.16 -12.46
C PRO A 18 -9.87 -7.99 -13.48
N VAL A 19 -9.85 -8.75 -14.59
CA VAL A 19 -10.94 -8.72 -15.60
C VAL A 19 -12.20 -9.34 -15.00
N ARG A 20 -12.09 -10.48 -14.32
CA ARG A 20 -13.18 -11.09 -13.58
C ARG A 20 -13.64 -10.20 -12.42
N GLY A 21 -12.71 -9.63 -11.67
CA GLY A 21 -13.00 -8.66 -10.60
C GLY A 21 -13.85 -7.51 -11.12
N ALA A 22 -13.44 -6.89 -12.23
CA ALA A 22 -14.20 -5.81 -12.88
C ALA A 22 -15.59 -6.25 -13.34
N ALA A 23 -15.72 -7.46 -13.91
CA ALA A 23 -17.02 -7.99 -14.33
C ALA A 23 -17.98 -8.14 -13.13
N LEU A 24 -17.48 -8.63 -12.00
CA LEU A 24 -18.24 -8.73 -10.75
C LEU A 24 -18.65 -7.37 -10.23
N LEU A 25 -17.70 -6.40 -10.15
CA LEU A 25 -17.98 -5.03 -9.70
C LEU A 25 -19.01 -4.32 -10.58
N ARG A 26 -18.99 -4.56 -11.91
CA ARG A 26 -19.97 -4.02 -12.86
C ARG A 26 -21.38 -4.51 -12.60
N GLY A 27 -21.53 -5.74 -12.13
CA GLY A 27 -22.81 -6.34 -11.79
C GLY A 27 -23.41 -5.90 -10.46
N ILE A 28 -22.66 -5.16 -9.63
CA ILE A 28 -23.13 -4.69 -8.33
C ILE A 28 -23.95 -3.41 -8.49
N ASP A 29 -25.19 -3.44 -7.98
CA ASP A 29 -25.96 -2.24 -7.67
C ASP A 29 -25.53 -1.73 -6.27
N ALA A 30 -24.98 -0.52 -6.20
CA ALA A 30 -24.52 0.08 -4.94
C ALA A 30 -25.64 0.20 -3.90
N ALA A 31 -26.90 0.38 -4.34
CA ALA A 31 -28.07 0.46 -3.44
C ALA A 31 -28.42 -0.90 -2.79
N ALA A 32 -27.96 -2.00 -3.35
CA ALA A 32 -28.15 -3.33 -2.78
C ALA A 32 -27.03 -3.76 -1.80
N LEU A 33 -25.96 -2.95 -1.67
CA LEU A 33 -24.88 -3.16 -0.69
C LEU A 33 -25.29 -2.63 0.69
N LYS A 34 -24.77 -3.26 1.74
CA LYS A 34 -24.84 -2.70 3.09
C LYS A 34 -23.84 -1.54 3.20
N ALA A 35 -24.12 -0.59 4.08
CA ALA A 35 -23.25 0.55 4.32
C ALA A 35 -21.81 0.14 4.71
N ASP A 36 -21.67 -0.93 5.47
CA ASP A 36 -20.36 -1.49 5.87
C ASP A 36 -19.53 -2.04 4.70
N ASP A 37 -20.18 -2.39 3.59
CA ASP A 37 -19.53 -2.90 2.37
C ASP A 37 -19.03 -1.75 1.45
N TRP A 38 -19.56 -0.53 1.60
CA TRP A 38 -19.24 0.58 0.70
C TRP A 38 -17.74 0.96 0.68
N PRO A 39 -17.00 0.99 1.80
CA PRO A 39 -15.57 1.27 1.77
C PRO A 39 -14.77 0.27 0.92
N LEU A 40 -15.07 -1.02 1.04
CA LEU A 40 -14.43 -2.05 0.22
C LEU A 40 -14.81 -1.89 -1.26
N TYR A 41 -16.08 -1.63 -1.55
CA TYR A 41 -16.52 -1.42 -2.93
C TYR A 41 -15.83 -0.20 -3.56
N ALA A 42 -15.76 0.93 -2.85
CA ALA A 42 -15.07 2.14 -3.29
C ALA A 42 -13.56 1.88 -3.54
N PHE A 43 -12.91 1.14 -2.65
CA PHE A 43 -11.51 0.74 -2.82
C PHE A 43 -11.33 -0.11 -4.09
N LEU A 44 -12.13 -1.18 -4.26
CA LEU A 44 -12.00 -2.08 -5.40
C LEU A 44 -12.31 -1.40 -6.74
N LEU A 45 -13.23 -0.43 -6.78
CA LEU A 45 -13.47 0.38 -7.98
C LEU A 45 -12.19 1.09 -8.43
N ASN A 46 -11.45 1.72 -7.51
CA ASN A 46 -10.22 2.41 -7.87
C ASN A 46 -9.07 1.43 -8.16
N HIS A 47 -8.91 0.40 -7.33
CA HIS A 47 -7.83 -0.57 -7.50
C HIS A 47 -7.99 -1.38 -8.79
N VAL A 48 -9.17 -1.99 -9.01
CA VAL A 48 -9.38 -2.85 -10.18
C VAL A 48 -9.53 -2.03 -11.46
N LEU A 49 -10.43 -1.02 -11.45
CA LEU A 49 -10.73 -0.31 -12.69
C LEU A 49 -9.62 0.68 -13.08
N ILE A 50 -8.99 1.37 -12.12
CA ILE A 50 -7.96 2.36 -12.44
C ILE A 50 -6.58 1.72 -12.50
N GLU A 51 -6.12 1.11 -11.40
CA GLU A 51 -4.74 0.60 -11.31
C GLU A 51 -4.51 -0.59 -12.24
N LYS A 52 -5.39 -1.60 -12.21
CA LYS A 52 -5.20 -2.83 -12.98
C LYS A 52 -5.64 -2.69 -14.45
N LEU A 53 -6.73 -1.96 -14.72
CA LEU A 53 -7.34 -1.92 -16.06
C LEU A 53 -7.24 -0.56 -16.79
N GLY A 54 -6.80 0.52 -16.12
CA GLY A 54 -6.65 1.83 -16.75
C GLY A 54 -7.96 2.49 -17.16
N LEU A 55 -9.05 2.29 -16.42
CA LEU A 55 -10.41 2.75 -16.70
C LEU A 55 -10.91 3.83 -15.71
N PRO A 56 -10.23 4.96 -15.54
CA PRO A 56 -10.58 5.97 -14.53
C PRO A 56 -11.96 6.60 -14.74
N ALA A 57 -12.40 6.79 -15.98
CA ALA A 57 -13.73 7.35 -16.26
C ALA A 57 -14.86 6.43 -15.76
N GLU A 58 -14.71 5.12 -15.94
CA GLU A 58 -15.69 4.14 -15.43
C GLU A 58 -15.69 4.10 -13.89
N ALA A 59 -14.50 4.13 -13.29
CA ALA A 59 -14.38 4.17 -11.83
C ALA A 59 -15.06 5.43 -11.27
N ASN A 60 -14.82 6.60 -11.86
CA ASN A 60 -15.42 7.87 -11.45
C ASN A 60 -16.96 7.84 -11.53
N GLU A 61 -17.53 7.35 -12.63
CA GLU A 61 -18.99 7.22 -12.76
C GLU A 61 -19.58 6.34 -11.66
N ARG A 62 -18.92 5.23 -11.31
CA ARG A 62 -19.41 4.32 -10.26
C ARG A 62 -19.22 4.88 -8.87
N GLN A 63 -18.15 5.63 -8.60
CA GLN A 63 -17.98 6.36 -7.34
C GLN A 63 -19.07 7.41 -7.15
N HIS A 64 -19.44 8.16 -8.19
CA HIS A 64 -20.56 9.11 -8.11
C HIS A 64 -21.90 8.43 -7.81
N ARG A 65 -22.17 7.26 -8.41
CA ARG A 65 -23.38 6.47 -8.08
C ARG A 65 -23.36 6.00 -6.62
N LEU A 66 -22.20 5.56 -6.13
CA LEU A 66 -22.05 5.15 -4.72
C LEU A 66 -22.31 6.33 -3.77
N LEU A 67 -21.75 7.51 -4.05
CA LEU A 67 -21.99 8.70 -3.24
C LEU A 67 -23.47 9.12 -3.25
N ALA A 68 -24.16 9.01 -4.39
CA ALA A 68 -25.59 9.29 -4.48
C ALA A 68 -26.43 8.34 -3.59
N VAL A 69 -26.02 7.09 -3.45
CA VAL A 69 -26.64 6.11 -2.54
C VAL A 69 -26.30 6.38 -1.09
N ALA A 70 -25.06 6.80 -0.81
CA ALA A 70 -24.61 7.12 0.55
C ALA A 70 -25.29 8.36 1.15
N GLY A 71 -25.87 9.23 0.30
CA GLY A 71 -26.69 10.36 0.72
C GLY A 71 -25.87 11.61 1.10
N GLU A 72 -26.46 12.48 1.96
CA GLU A 72 -25.93 13.81 2.24
C GLU A 72 -24.65 13.82 3.10
N THR A 73 -24.39 12.77 3.85
CA THR A 73 -23.21 12.68 4.75
C THR A 73 -22.42 11.39 4.52
N PRO A 74 -21.77 11.24 3.36
CA PRO A 74 -20.99 10.04 3.07
C PRO A 74 -19.80 9.95 3.99
N ALA A 75 -19.38 8.71 4.30
CA ALA A 75 -18.18 8.47 5.09
C ALA A 75 -16.93 9.08 4.40
N PRO A 76 -15.97 9.66 5.15
CA PRO A 76 -14.80 10.35 4.58
C PRO A 76 -14.01 9.49 3.59
N VAL A 77 -13.95 8.18 3.84
CA VAL A 77 -13.25 7.24 2.95
C VAL A 77 -13.86 7.19 1.54
N LEU A 78 -15.20 7.30 1.42
CA LEU A 78 -15.89 7.31 0.13
C LEU A 78 -15.58 8.60 -0.65
N LEU A 79 -15.60 9.75 0.04
CA LEU A 79 -15.25 11.05 -0.54
C LEU A 79 -13.82 11.05 -1.09
N ARG A 80 -12.87 10.49 -0.32
CA ARG A 80 -11.50 10.35 -0.77
C ARG A 80 -11.38 9.49 -2.03
N HIS A 81 -12.03 8.32 -2.08
CA HIS A 81 -11.98 7.45 -3.26
C HIS A 81 -12.62 8.12 -4.48
N ALA A 82 -13.72 8.84 -4.30
CA ALA A 82 -14.35 9.60 -5.38
C ALA A 82 -13.47 10.75 -5.88
N ALA A 83 -12.83 11.51 -4.99
CA ALA A 83 -11.89 12.57 -5.38
C ALA A 83 -10.71 12.00 -6.19
N VAL A 84 -10.14 10.85 -5.78
CA VAL A 84 -9.06 10.16 -6.51
C VAL A 84 -9.51 9.74 -7.92
N SER A 85 -10.69 9.12 -8.04
CA SER A 85 -11.21 8.72 -9.36
C SER A 85 -11.52 9.91 -10.25
N ALA A 86 -12.06 11.00 -9.70
CA ALA A 86 -12.33 12.24 -10.42
C ALA A 86 -11.03 12.87 -10.95
N LEU A 87 -10.00 12.99 -10.11
CA LEU A 87 -8.66 13.46 -10.51
C LEU A 87 -8.12 12.65 -11.68
N LEU A 88 -8.16 11.32 -11.60
CA LEU A 88 -7.61 10.44 -12.63
C LEU A 88 -8.47 10.36 -13.90
N ALA A 89 -9.76 10.67 -13.80
CA ALA A 89 -10.67 10.83 -14.92
C ALA A 89 -10.55 12.21 -15.61
N GLY A 90 -9.83 13.17 -14.99
CA GLY A 90 -9.71 14.54 -15.50
C GLY A 90 -10.91 15.44 -15.15
N ASP A 91 -11.77 15.02 -14.22
CA ASP A 91 -12.90 15.81 -13.72
C ASP A 91 -12.46 16.68 -12.52
N SER A 92 -11.80 17.79 -12.83
CA SER A 92 -11.24 18.69 -11.82
C SER A 92 -12.32 19.38 -10.95
N VAL A 93 -13.55 19.51 -11.42
CA VAL A 93 -14.64 20.11 -10.66
C VAL A 93 -15.10 19.13 -9.58
N ALA A 94 -15.34 17.87 -9.93
CA ALA A 94 -15.72 16.84 -8.98
C ALA A 94 -14.57 16.52 -7.99
N GLU A 95 -13.32 16.47 -8.48
CA GLU A 95 -12.14 16.30 -7.62
C GLU A 95 -12.11 17.32 -6.48
N LEU A 96 -12.16 18.62 -6.82
CA LEU A 96 -12.09 19.70 -5.82
C LEU A 96 -13.30 19.69 -4.87
N ALA A 97 -14.51 19.42 -5.38
CA ALA A 97 -15.69 19.30 -4.56
C ALA A 97 -15.57 18.19 -3.53
N HIS A 98 -15.24 16.96 -3.97
CA HIS A 98 -15.09 15.81 -3.07
C HIS A 98 -13.89 15.94 -2.12
N ALA A 99 -12.78 16.55 -2.56
CA ALA A 99 -11.65 16.84 -1.68
C ALA A 99 -12.02 17.88 -0.60
N ALA A 100 -12.81 18.91 -0.92
CA ALA A 100 -13.28 19.89 0.05
C ALA A 100 -14.22 19.26 1.08
N GLU A 101 -15.18 18.43 0.65
CA GLU A 101 -16.08 17.68 1.52
C GLU A 101 -15.31 16.70 2.41
N PHE A 102 -14.33 15.99 1.86
CA PHE A 102 -13.43 15.11 2.60
C PHE A 102 -12.64 15.89 3.67
N GLY A 103 -12.07 17.05 3.30
CA GLY A 103 -11.37 17.91 4.24
C GLY A 103 -12.28 18.38 5.39
N ALA A 104 -13.49 18.82 5.08
CA ALA A 104 -14.48 19.19 6.08
C ALA A 104 -14.86 18.03 7.02
N ALA A 105 -15.12 16.84 6.45
CA ALA A 105 -15.49 15.65 7.21
C ALA A 105 -14.36 15.12 8.12
N THR A 106 -13.10 15.43 7.80
CA THR A 106 -11.92 15.04 8.58
C THR A 106 -11.33 16.19 9.40
N SER A 107 -11.93 17.37 9.36
CA SER A 107 -11.47 18.58 10.06
C SER A 107 -10.05 19.02 9.66
N VAL A 108 -9.70 18.85 8.39
CA VAL A 108 -8.45 19.34 7.80
C VAL A 108 -8.72 20.39 6.71
N SER A 109 -7.68 21.11 6.29
CA SER A 109 -7.83 22.07 5.19
C SER A 109 -8.08 21.35 3.85
N THR A 110 -8.79 22.02 2.94
CA THR A 110 -8.97 21.54 1.56
C THR A 110 -7.60 21.28 0.87
N ALA A 111 -6.60 22.11 1.15
CA ALA A 111 -5.25 21.91 0.60
C ALA A 111 -4.65 20.57 1.04
N GLN A 112 -4.69 20.23 2.33
CA GLN A 112 -4.23 18.93 2.82
C GLN A 112 -5.02 17.76 2.23
N ALA A 113 -6.34 17.95 2.08
CA ALA A 113 -7.20 16.93 1.46
C ALA A 113 -6.81 16.68 -0.01
N VAL A 114 -6.57 17.73 -0.80
CA VAL A 114 -6.10 17.65 -2.20
C VAL A 114 -4.73 16.98 -2.29
N GLU A 115 -3.80 17.36 -1.41
CA GLU A 115 -2.45 16.75 -1.38
C GLU A 115 -2.50 15.24 -1.09
N LEU A 116 -3.38 14.80 -0.16
CA LEU A 116 -3.59 13.38 0.08
C LEU A 116 -4.25 12.66 -1.12
N VAL A 117 -5.20 13.31 -1.79
CA VAL A 117 -5.82 12.78 -3.02
C VAL A 117 -4.77 12.59 -4.12
N GLN A 118 -3.87 13.57 -4.30
CA GLN A 118 -2.76 13.48 -5.25
C GLN A 118 -1.79 12.34 -4.90
N LEU A 119 -1.47 12.16 -3.63
CA LEU A 119 -0.63 11.05 -3.15
C LEU A 119 -1.31 9.70 -3.42
N ALA A 120 -2.61 9.58 -3.16
CA ALA A 120 -3.37 8.36 -3.43
C ALA A 120 -3.49 8.08 -4.95
N ALA A 121 -3.66 9.11 -5.77
CA ALA A 121 -3.65 8.97 -7.23
C ALA A 121 -2.28 8.52 -7.76
N ALA A 122 -1.19 9.02 -7.17
CA ALA A 122 0.16 8.56 -7.49
C ALA A 122 0.34 7.07 -7.16
N ALA A 123 -0.16 6.59 -6.01
CA ALA A 123 -0.10 5.19 -5.62
C ALA A 123 -0.73 4.25 -6.66
N LEU A 124 -1.86 4.65 -7.25
CA LEU A 124 -2.54 3.88 -8.31
C LEU A 124 -1.84 3.92 -9.67
N ARG A 125 -1.04 4.97 -9.94
CA ARG A 125 -0.39 5.15 -11.24
C ARG A 125 1.03 4.59 -11.32
N VAL A 126 1.74 4.63 -10.21
CA VAL A 126 3.16 4.21 -10.12
C VAL A 126 3.40 2.80 -10.69
N PRO A 127 2.57 1.77 -10.42
CA PRO A 127 2.79 0.42 -10.94
C PRO A 127 2.86 0.33 -12.48
N GLY A 128 2.08 1.14 -13.19
CA GLY A 128 1.97 1.13 -14.65
C GLY A 128 3.02 1.95 -15.41
N LEU A 129 3.93 2.66 -14.72
CA LEU A 129 4.91 3.56 -15.32
C LEU A 129 6.29 2.92 -15.45
N GLY A 130 7.13 3.40 -16.37
CA GLY A 130 8.56 3.05 -16.41
C GLY A 130 9.32 3.66 -15.22
N ALA A 131 10.50 3.13 -14.89
CA ALA A 131 11.27 3.43 -13.67
C ALA A 131 11.40 4.93 -13.36
N THR A 132 11.98 5.72 -14.28
CA THR A 132 12.19 7.17 -14.08
C THR A 132 10.87 7.93 -13.91
N ALA A 133 9.82 7.58 -14.67
CA ALA A 133 8.52 8.24 -14.61
C ALA A 133 7.80 7.90 -13.27
N ALA A 134 7.89 6.66 -12.83
CA ALA A 134 7.36 6.21 -11.54
C ALA A 134 8.04 6.94 -10.37
N GLY A 135 9.38 7.02 -10.41
CA GLY A 135 10.16 7.75 -9.41
C GLY A 135 9.81 9.23 -9.35
N ARG A 136 9.71 9.90 -10.51
CA ARG A 136 9.31 11.32 -10.56
C ARG A 136 7.91 11.55 -10.02
N LEU A 137 6.92 10.75 -10.47
CA LEU A 137 5.55 10.87 -9.96
C LEU A 137 5.47 10.72 -8.44
N ALA A 138 6.20 9.74 -7.88
CA ALA A 138 6.25 9.53 -6.45
C ALA A 138 6.89 10.74 -5.72
N LEU A 139 8.03 11.24 -6.19
CA LEU A 139 8.69 12.41 -5.59
C LEU A 139 7.84 13.68 -5.68
N ASP A 140 7.17 13.91 -6.81
CA ASP A 140 6.26 15.05 -6.99
C ASP A 140 5.08 14.96 -6.00
N ALA A 141 4.50 13.77 -5.81
CA ALA A 141 3.43 13.54 -4.85
C ALA A 141 3.87 13.68 -3.38
N LEU A 142 5.14 13.42 -3.07
CA LEU A 142 5.71 13.60 -1.73
C LEU A 142 6.10 15.04 -1.42
N ALA A 143 6.35 15.88 -2.42
CA ALA A 143 6.85 17.23 -2.23
C ALA A 143 6.00 18.09 -1.28
N PRO A 144 4.65 18.06 -1.34
CA PRO A 144 3.79 18.79 -0.40
C PRO A 144 3.93 18.35 1.05
N LEU A 145 4.33 17.10 1.33
CA LEU A 145 4.45 16.56 2.69
C LEU A 145 5.55 17.25 3.52
N ALA A 146 6.45 17.99 2.88
CA ALA A 146 7.44 18.81 3.57
C ALA A 146 6.84 20.10 4.18
N ALA A 147 5.62 20.48 3.84
CA ALA A 147 4.95 21.67 4.36
C ALA A 147 4.64 21.55 5.86
N ALA A 148 4.60 22.70 6.55
CA ALA A 148 4.45 22.77 8.01
C ALA A 148 3.19 22.05 8.55
N HIS A 149 2.11 22.07 7.81
CA HIS A 149 0.87 21.40 8.19
C HIS A 149 0.96 19.87 8.21
N TRP A 150 1.91 19.28 7.47
CA TRP A 150 2.20 17.85 7.51
C TRP A 150 3.23 17.45 8.59
N GLN A 151 3.85 18.44 9.26
CA GLN A 151 4.80 18.16 10.34
C GLN A 151 4.10 17.89 11.69
N GLN A 152 2.80 18.12 11.76
CA GLN A 152 1.97 17.88 12.94
C GLN A 152 1.10 16.64 12.74
N THR A 153 0.68 16.01 13.85
CA THR A 153 -0.29 14.90 13.80
C THR A 153 -1.60 15.37 13.19
N SER A 154 -2.13 14.59 12.27
CA SER A 154 -3.33 14.89 11.50
C SER A 154 -4.27 13.67 11.45
N ALA A 155 -5.55 13.90 11.28
CA ALA A 155 -6.52 12.84 10.98
C ALA A 155 -6.22 12.09 9.67
N LEU A 156 -5.34 12.64 8.83
CA LEU A 156 -4.93 12.04 7.57
C LEU A 156 -3.69 11.13 7.68
N ASP A 157 -2.99 11.10 8.83
CA ASP A 157 -1.71 10.40 8.97
C ASP A 157 -1.82 8.90 8.61
N THR A 158 -2.89 8.21 9.07
CA THR A 158 -3.13 6.80 8.72
C THR A 158 -3.28 6.60 7.20
N ALA A 159 -4.04 7.49 6.55
CA ALA A 159 -4.25 7.39 5.11
C ALA A 159 -2.98 7.72 4.33
N ALA A 160 -2.22 8.75 4.75
CA ALA A 160 -0.95 9.11 4.14
C ALA A 160 0.09 8.00 4.32
N ALA A 161 0.17 7.38 5.51
CA ALA A 161 1.02 6.24 5.78
C ALA A 161 0.77 5.09 4.81
N ALA A 162 -0.52 4.72 4.63
CA ALA A 162 -0.91 3.65 3.72
C ALA A 162 -0.53 3.95 2.26
N GLN A 163 -0.74 5.20 1.78
CA GLN A 163 -0.36 5.55 0.42
C GLN A 163 1.16 5.52 0.21
N CYS A 164 1.93 6.07 1.14
CA CYS A 164 3.39 6.00 1.11
C CYS A 164 3.89 4.54 1.15
N ASN A 165 3.27 3.69 1.98
CA ASN A 165 3.57 2.26 2.04
C ASN A 165 3.34 1.57 0.67
N ASN A 166 2.20 1.82 0.05
CA ASN A 166 1.85 1.22 -1.24
C ASN A 166 2.81 1.67 -2.34
N ILE A 167 3.16 2.96 -2.40
CA ILE A 167 4.14 3.47 -3.34
C ILE A 167 5.50 2.81 -3.10
N ALA A 168 6.00 2.81 -1.87
CA ALA A 168 7.32 2.26 -1.55
C ALA A 168 7.41 0.76 -1.86
N GLY A 169 6.39 -0.02 -1.48
CA GLY A 169 6.31 -1.45 -1.80
C GLY A 169 6.32 -1.71 -3.30
N SER A 170 5.44 -1.03 -4.05
CA SER A 170 5.37 -1.14 -5.51
C SER A 170 6.70 -0.78 -6.19
N LEU A 171 7.37 0.28 -5.73
CA LEU A 171 8.66 0.70 -6.29
C LEU A 171 9.79 -0.27 -5.92
N ALA A 172 9.85 -0.76 -4.68
CA ALA A 172 10.87 -1.68 -4.20
C ALA A 172 10.76 -3.07 -4.85
N GLU A 173 9.58 -3.47 -5.27
CA GLU A 173 9.32 -4.76 -5.94
C GLU A 173 9.53 -4.75 -7.46
N ARG A 174 9.92 -3.63 -8.04
CA ARG A 174 10.23 -3.54 -9.47
C ARG A 174 11.44 -4.40 -9.86
N PRO A 175 11.63 -4.71 -11.17
CA PRO A 175 12.81 -5.40 -11.64
C PRO A 175 14.09 -4.75 -11.14
N LEU A 176 15.10 -5.55 -10.78
CA LEU A 176 16.35 -5.04 -10.20
C LEU A 176 17.08 -4.05 -11.11
N ALA A 177 16.96 -4.23 -12.43
CA ALA A 177 17.53 -3.30 -13.41
C ALA A 177 16.93 -1.87 -13.28
N ASP A 178 15.65 -1.77 -12.89
CA ASP A 178 14.98 -0.48 -12.67
C ASP A 178 15.58 0.26 -11.47
N LEU A 179 16.01 -0.46 -10.44
CA LEU A 179 16.63 0.10 -9.23
C LEU A 179 18.04 0.70 -9.47
N ALA A 180 18.58 0.59 -10.68
CA ALA A 180 19.75 1.37 -11.10
C ALA A 180 19.42 2.86 -11.37
N ASP A 181 18.14 3.21 -11.61
CA ASP A 181 17.70 4.60 -11.81
C ASP A 181 17.76 5.37 -10.47
N ALA A 182 18.54 6.47 -10.45
CA ALA A 182 18.74 7.26 -9.23
C ALA A 182 17.46 7.93 -8.73
N THR A 183 16.57 8.36 -9.64
CA THR A 183 15.30 8.99 -9.30
C THR A 183 14.35 7.98 -8.65
N LEU A 184 14.33 6.75 -9.17
CA LEU A 184 13.56 5.66 -8.57
C LEU A 184 14.07 5.32 -7.18
N ARG A 185 15.39 5.20 -7.00
CA ARG A 185 16.01 4.90 -5.69
C ARG A 185 15.63 5.94 -4.63
N GLU A 186 15.77 7.23 -4.97
CA GLU A 186 15.36 8.33 -4.10
C GLU A 186 13.87 8.24 -3.74
N ALA A 187 13.00 7.95 -4.72
CA ALA A 187 11.57 7.83 -4.50
C ALA A 187 11.23 6.67 -3.55
N VAL A 188 11.83 5.50 -3.75
CA VAL A 188 11.66 4.31 -2.89
C VAL A 188 12.03 4.63 -1.44
N GLU A 189 13.20 5.23 -1.23
CA GLU A 189 13.69 5.58 0.11
C GLU A 189 12.77 6.60 0.78
N ARG A 190 12.48 7.73 0.12
CA ARG A 190 11.67 8.81 0.69
C ARG A 190 10.23 8.40 0.97
N THR A 191 9.61 7.56 0.13
CA THR A 191 8.26 7.06 0.39
C THR A 191 8.23 6.13 1.60
N ALA A 192 9.24 5.28 1.78
CA ALA A 192 9.33 4.43 2.96
C ALA A 192 9.58 5.25 4.24
N ASP A 193 10.38 6.32 4.18
CA ASP A 193 10.60 7.24 5.29
C ASP A 193 9.29 7.92 5.72
N TRP A 194 8.53 8.47 4.78
CA TRP A 194 7.24 9.10 5.08
C TRP A 194 6.21 8.10 5.62
N SER A 195 6.16 6.88 5.07
CA SER A 195 5.31 5.82 5.60
C SER A 195 5.61 5.57 7.08
N GLN A 196 6.90 5.42 7.44
CA GLN A 196 7.33 5.20 8.83
C GLN A 196 6.95 6.38 9.73
N VAL A 197 7.19 7.63 9.30
CA VAL A 197 6.84 8.83 10.07
C VAL A 197 5.35 8.88 10.39
N PHE A 198 4.49 8.65 9.39
CA PHE A 198 3.05 8.69 9.60
C PHE A 198 2.54 7.54 10.45
N TRP A 199 3.06 6.32 10.27
CA TRP A 199 2.69 5.19 11.15
C TRP A 199 3.11 5.42 12.59
N GLN A 200 4.26 6.05 12.84
CA GLN A 200 4.68 6.42 14.20
C GLN A 200 3.73 7.40 14.87
N ARG A 201 3.01 8.24 14.12
CA ARG A 201 2.05 9.20 14.65
C ARG A 201 0.66 8.62 14.90
N ALA A 202 0.20 7.75 14.01
CA ALA A 202 -1.20 7.32 13.98
C ALA A 202 -1.38 5.80 13.99
N GLY A 203 -0.29 5.03 13.93
CA GLY A 203 -0.34 3.56 13.88
C GLY A 203 -0.40 2.91 15.25
N THR A 204 -0.77 1.64 15.23
CA THR A 204 -0.57 0.71 16.33
C THR A 204 0.83 0.08 16.26
N TRP A 205 1.20 -0.73 17.25
CA TRP A 205 2.46 -1.47 17.22
C TRP A 205 2.58 -2.39 15.97
N VAL A 206 1.47 -2.93 15.47
CA VAL A 206 1.42 -3.72 14.23
C VAL A 206 1.81 -2.87 13.02
N ASN A 207 1.32 -1.62 12.95
CA ASN A 207 1.70 -0.71 11.88
C ASN A 207 3.19 -0.31 11.96
N HIS A 208 3.72 -0.15 13.19
CA HIS A 208 5.14 0.15 13.39
C HIS A 208 6.03 -1.01 12.96
N GLU A 209 5.62 -2.24 13.26
CA GLU A 209 6.32 -3.46 12.84
C GLU A 209 6.31 -3.58 11.30
N ARG A 210 5.16 -3.41 10.65
CA ARG A 210 5.04 -3.43 9.18
C ARG A 210 5.84 -2.31 8.50
N ALA A 211 5.95 -1.14 9.13
CA ALA A 211 6.85 -0.09 8.67
C ALA A 211 8.32 -0.52 8.75
N CYS A 212 8.71 -1.27 9.79
CA CYS A 212 10.04 -1.86 9.88
C CYS A 212 10.28 -2.91 8.78
N TYR A 213 9.28 -3.75 8.49
CA TYR A 213 9.35 -4.69 7.35
C TYR A 213 9.57 -3.95 6.03
N LEU A 214 8.75 -2.91 5.74
CA LEU A 214 8.92 -2.11 4.53
C LEU A 214 10.31 -1.48 4.43
N ARG A 215 10.85 -0.95 5.54
CA ARG A 215 12.21 -0.38 5.58
C ARG A 215 13.28 -1.44 5.34
N ALA A 216 13.11 -2.65 5.89
CA ALA A 216 14.03 -3.77 5.65
C ALA A 216 14.02 -4.18 4.17
N LEU A 217 12.83 -4.31 3.58
CA LEU A 217 12.60 -4.60 2.17
C LEU A 217 13.28 -3.56 1.26
N VAL A 218 13.06 -2.27 1.52
CA VAL A 218 13.63 -1.16 0.74
C VAL A 218 15.14 -1.15 0.85
N ALA A 219 15.70 -1.18 2.06
CA ALA A 219 17.14 -1.20 2.25
C ALA A 219 17.80 -2.43 1.59
N GLY A 220 17.15 -3.59 1.68
CA GLY A 220 17.57 -4.81 0.98
C GLY A 220 17.60 -4.63 -0.55
N ALA A 221 16.55 -4.07 -1.13
CA ALA A 221 16.44 -3.78 -2.56
C ALA A 221 17.51 -2.77 -3.03
N LEU A 222 17.82 -1.77 -2.19
CA LEU A 222 18.84 -0.75 -2.48
C LEU A 222 20.28 -1.20 -2.25
N GLY A 223 20.50 -2.39 -1.69
CA GLY A 223 21.85 -2.90 -1.45
C GLY A 223 22.42 -2.60 -0.07
N GLU A 224 21.64 -2.05 0.84
CA GLU A 224 22.04 -1.54 2.15
C GLU A 224 21.84 -2.61 3.23
N ALA A 225 22.66 -3.68 3.19
CA ALA A 225 22.45 -4.88 4.00
C ALA A 225 22.45 -4.62 5.52
N GLU A 226 23.31 -3.73 6.04
CA GLU A 226 23.30 -3.40 7.49
C GLU A 226 22.00 -2.68 7.89
N ALA A 227 21.50 -1.74 7.08
CA ALA A 227 20.24 -1.06 7.33
C ALA A 227 19.05 -2.05 7.26
N ALA A 228 19.01 -2.91 6.24
CA ALA A 228 18.00 -3.97 6.11
C ALA A 228 17.96 -4.86 7.36
N ARG A 229 19.12 -5.33 7.81
CA ARG A 229 19.23 -6.14 9.03
C ARG A 229 18.75 -5.38 10.28
N ALA A 230 19.13 -4.12 10.41
CA ALA A 230 18.72 -3.30 11.56
C ALA A 230 17.20 -3.12 11.62
N HIS A 231 16.56 -2.82 10.48
CA HIS A 231 15.11 -2.68 10.40
C HIS A 231 14.38 -3.99 10.65
N ALA A 232 14.83 -5.10 10.06
CA ALA A 232 14.24 -6.42 10.30
C ALA A 232 14.29 -6.79 11.80
N ARG A 233 15.43 -6.58 12.45
CA ARG A 233 15.56 -6.83 13.90
C ARG A 233 14.66 -5.95 14.75
N THR A 234 14.46 -4.69 14.37
CA THR A 234 13.55 -3.80 15.08
C THR A 234 12.11 -4.31 14.97
N GLY A 235 11.66 -4.73 13.78
CA GLY A 235 10.34 -5.34 13.59
C GLY A 235 10.16 -6.63 14.40
N LEU A 236 11.15 -7.52 14.37
CA LEU A 236 11.13 -8.77 15.17
C LEU A 236 11.07 -8.48 16.67
N ALA A 237 11.78 -7.46 17.17
CA ALA A 237 11.72 -7.07 18.57
C ALA A 237 10.34 -6.53 18.99
N LEU A 238 9.63 -5.84 18.08
CA LEU A 238 8.24 -5.43 18.31
C LEU A 238 7.31 -6.64 18.43
N LEU A 239 7.45 -7.62 17.54
CA LEU A 239 6.70 -8.88 17.61
C LEU A 239 6.99 -9.64 18.91
N ASP A 240 8.25 -9.73 19.32
CA ASP A 240 8.63 -10.40 20.57
C ASP A 240 8.03 -9.73 21.80
N SER A 241 7.83 -8.40 21.75
CA SER A 241 7.32 -7.61 22.86
C SER A 241 5.79 -7.58 22.94
N HIS A 242 5.09 -7.74 21.83
CA HIS A 242 3.65 -7.46 21.73
C HIS A 242 2.81 -8.64 21.24
N ASP A 243 3.40 -9.59 20.47
CA ASP A 243 2.66 -10.69 19.83
C ASP A 243 2.84 -12.02 20.59
N SER A 244 2.46 -12.05 21.86
CA SER A 244 2.54 -13.27 22.67
C SER A 244 1.62 -14.40 22.16
N ALA A 245 0.56 -14.07 21.43
CA ALA A 245 -0.38 -15.04 20.86
C ALA A 245 0.05 -15.55 19.48
N GLN A 246 1.14 -15.01 18.90
CA GLN A 246 1.65 -15.32 17.57
C GLN A 246 0.63 -15.10 16.44
N GLU A 247 -0.23 -14.10 16.59
CA GLU A 247 -1.24 -13.72 15.59
C GLU A 247 -0.61 -13.13 14.31
N GLN A 248 0.61 -12.56 14.43
CA GLN A 248 1.35 -11.96 13.32
C GLN A 248 2.45 -12.91 12.78
N SER A 249 2.17 -14.20 12.70
CA SER A 249 3.13 -15.22 12.23
C SER A 249 3.57 -14.97 10.77
N VAL A 250 2.68 -14.42 9.94
CA VAL A 250 2.98 -14.02 8.56
C VAL A 250 4.01 -12.89 8.53
N ASP A 251 3.76 -11.81 9.27
CA ASP A 251 4.68 -10.67 9.33
C ASP A 251 6.05 -11.10 9.86
N ARG A 252 6.07 -11.99 10.86
CA ARG A 252 7.29 -12.59 11.40
C ARG A 252 8.06 -13.38 10.33
N ALA A 253 7.38 -14.21 9.52
CA ALA A 253 8.03 -14.99 8.47
C ALA A 253 8.75 -14.09 7.46
N PHE A 254 8.12 -13.00 7.03
CA PHE A 254 8.73 -12.06 6.08
C PHE A 254 9.87 -11.25 6.70
N LEU A 255 9.78 -10.84 7.97
CA LEU A 255 10.88 -10.16 8.67
C LEU A 255 12.10 -11.08 8.86
N GLU A 256 11.89 -12.34 9.24
CA GLU A 256 12.96 -13.33 9.33
C GLU A 256 13.61 -13.57 7.96
N LEU A 257 12.82 -13.58 6.89
CA LEU A 257 13.34 -13.70 5.53
C LEU A 257 14.23 -12.50 5.15
N GLU A 258 13.80 -11.27 5.39
CA GLU A 258 14.61 -10.07 5.13
C GLU A 258 15.89 -10.06 5.99
N GLN A 259 15.81 -10.47 7.27
CA GLN A 259 16.97 -10.62 8.14
C GLN A 259 17.96 -11.66 7.59
N ALA A 260 17.46 -12.79 7.11
CA ALA A 260 18.30 -13.86 6.57
C ALA A 260 19.13 -13.36 5.38
N TYR A 261 18.49 -12.70 4.42
CA TYR A 261 19.20 -12.17 3.24
C TYR A 261 20.15 -11.03 3.57
N ALA A 262 19.79 -10.17 4.51
CA ALA A 262 20.71 -9.14 4.99
C ALA A 262 21.97 -9.77 5.63
N CYS A 263 21.78 -10.80 6.47
CA CYS A 263 22.89 -11.55 7.08
C CYS A 263 23.77 -12.26 6.05
N GLU A 264 23.20 -12.87 5.02
CA GLU A 264 23.96 -13.51 3.94
C GLU A 264 24.87 -12.49 3.23
N ARG A 265 24.35 -11.31 2.88
CA ARG A 265 25.13 -10.25 2.21
C ARG A 265 26.23 -9.68 3.08
N LEU A 266 26.09 -9.79 4.40
CA LEU A 266 27.09 -9.40 5.39
C LEU A 266 28.09 -10.52 5.73
N GLY A 267 27.98 -11.69 5.10
CA GLY A 267 28.83 -12.85 5.37
C GLY A 267 28.57 -13.52 6.73
N ARG A 268 27.39 -13.27 7.34
CA ARG A 268 26.99 -13.85 8.64
C ARG A 268 26.23 -15.16 8.44
N ALA A 269 26.92 -16.18 7.96
CA ALA A 269 26.32 -17.42 7.46
C ALA A 269 25.46 -18.17 8.49
N GLU A 270 25.90 -18.25 9.75
CA GLU A 270 25.16 -18.94 10.81
C GLU A 270 23.85 -18.22 11.16
N GLU A 271 23.90 -16.87 11.30
CA GLU A 271 22.72 -16.04 11.56
C GLU A 271 21.72 -16.13 10.39
N ALA A 272 22.22 -16.12 9.16
CA ALA A 272 21.41 -16.25 7.97
C ALA A 272 20.69 -17.61 7.90
N ALA A 273 21.41 -18.71 8.12
CA ALA A 273 20.83 -20.05 8.11
C ALA A 273 19.75 -20.22 9.20
N ALA A 274 19.98 -19.68 10.39
CA ALA A 274 19.02 -19.73 11.47
C ALA A 274 17.75 -18.91 11.15
N ALA A 275 17.89 -17.72 10.56
CA ALA A 275 16.76 -16.87 10.17
C ALA A 275 15.95 -17.51 9.03
N HIS A 276 16.60 -18.09 8.00
CA HIS A 276 15.92 -18.86 6.95
C HIS A 276 15.11 -20.02 7.52
N ALA A 277 15.70 -20.80 8.42
CA ALA A 277 14.99 -21.93 9.03
C ALA A 277 13.73 -21.50 9.79
N ARG A 278 13.77 -20.34 10.49
CA ARG A 278 12.58 -19.80 11.18
C ARG A 278 11.55 -19.28 10.19
N ALA A 279 11.95 -18.55 9.15
CA ALA A 279 11.07 -18.06 8.11
C ALA A 279 10.35 -19.20 7.38
N ASP A 280 11.08 -20.24 6.97
CA ASP A 280 10.54 -21.40 6.26
C ASP A 280 9.59 -22.22 7.16
N ALA A 281 9.90 -22.36 8.44
CA ALA A 281 9.03 -23.05 9.39
C ALA A 281 7.68 -22.33 9.54
N LEU A 282 7.67 -20.99 9.65
CA LEU A 282 6.45 -20.20 9.71
C LEU A 282 5.67 -20.23 8.39
N ALA A 283 6.38 -20.16 7.26
CA ALA A 283 5.75 -20.19 5.94
C ALA A 283 5.13 -21.56 5.60
N ALA A 284 5.58 -22.64 6.21
CA ALA A 284 5.00 -23.97 6.04
C ALA A 284 3.56 -24.07 6.56
N ASP A 285 3.20 -23.19 7.51
CA ASP A 285 1.86 -23.13 8.11
C ASP A 285 0.90 -22.19 7.36
N PHE A 286 1.33 -21.56 6.25
CA PHE A 286 0.45 -20.70 5.46
C PHE A 286 -0.68 -21.50 4.80
N ASN A 287 -1.92 -21.17 5.17
CA ASN A 287 -3.12 -21.80 4.64
C ASN A 287 -3.70 -21.08 3.42
N ASP A 288 -3.06 -19.99 2.96
CA ASP A 288 -3.43 -19.19 1.81
C ASP A 288 -2.45 -19.43 0.65
N ALA A 289 -2.98 -19.79 -0.53
CA ALA A 289 -2.17 -20.11 -1.70
C ALA A 289 -1.48 -18.86 -2.29
N GLY A 290 -2.15 -17.70 -2.26
CA GLY A 290 -1.61 -16.42 -2.71
C GLY A 290 -0.45 -15.97 -1.82
N LEU A 291 -0.62 -16.06 -0.51
CA LEU A 291 0.43 -15.77 0.47
C LEU A 291 1.63 -16.69 0.30
N THR A 292 1.41 -17.99 0.09
CA THR A 292 2.48 -18.95 -0.19
C THR A 292 3.23 -18.61 -1.48
N ALA A 293 2.50 -18.22 -2.53
CA ALA A 293 3.09 -17.81 -3.80
C ALA A 293 3.93 -16.53 -3.62
N TRP A 294 3.42 -15.54 -2.88
CA TRP A 294 4.12 -14.31 -2.59
C TRP A 294 5.42 -14.55 -1.79
N TYR A 295 5.38 -15.39 -0.76
CA TYR A 295 6.59 -15.78 -0.01
C TYR A 295 7.65 -16.39 -0.94
N ARG A 296 7.27 -17.32 -1.82
CA ARG A 296 8.19 -17.93 -2.80
C ARG A 296 8.78 -16.92 -3.78
N GLN A 297 7.97 -15.96 -4.25
CA GLN A 297 8.45 -14.86 -5.10
C GLN A 297 9.49 -14.00 -4.37
N ARG A 298 9.27 -13.71 -3.07
CA ARG A 298 10.23 -12.97 -2.24
C ARG A 298 11.53 -13.75 -2.09
N VAL A 299 11.48 -15.05 -1.81
CA VAL A 299 12.65 -15.91 -1.74
C VAL A 299 13.46 -15.85 -3.04
N GLU A 300 12.80 -16.02 -4.19
CA GLU A 300 13.48 -15.99 -5.49
C GLU A 300 14.07 -14.62 -5.81
N ARG A 301 13.29 -13.54 -5.59
CA ARG A 301 13.78 -12.17 -5.78
C ARG A 301 15.04 -11.89 -4.95
N ASN A 302 15.03 -12.26 -3.68
CA ASN A 302 16.16 -12.02 -2.79
C ASN A 302 17.40 -12.83 -3.20
N ARG A 303 17.23 -14.01 -3.79
CA ARG A 303 18.35 -14.76 -4.41
C ARG A 303 18.99 -14.02 -5.58
N LEU A 304 18.19 -13.33 -6.40
CA LEU A 304 18.69 -12.51 -7.51
C LEU A 304 19.48 -11.28 -7.03
N LEU A 305 19.20 -10.79 -5.81
CA LEU A 305 19.94 -9.68 -5.19
C LEU A 305 21.35 -10.07 -4.69
N LYS A 306 21.69 -11.36 -4.69
CA LYS A 306 23.02 -11.86 -4.24
C LYS A 306 24.11 -11.80 -5.32
N GLY A 307 23.74 -11.70 -6.58
CA GLY A 307 24.66 -11.66 -7.73
C GLY A 307 25.07 -10.26 -8.09
#